data_06e6538f039babcba49faa345d4b517e
#
_entry.id   06e6538f039babcba49faa345d4b517e
#
_cell.length_a   1.000
_cell.length_b   1.000
_cell.length_c   1.000
_cell.angle_alpha   90.00
_cell.angle_beta   90.00
_cell.angle_gamma   90.00
#
_symmetry.space_group_name_H-M   'P 1'
#
loop_
_entity.id
_entity.type
_entity.pdbx_description
1 polymer ?
#
loop_
_entity_poly.entity_id
_entity_poly.type
_entity_poly.pdbx_seq_one_letter_code
_entity_poly.pdbx_strand_id
1 'polypeptide(L)'
;MVAKTLTLISILFLTIGFTDDHWVYEEGRHYKKLGLAEQVVVKDDRIEILEVFAYSCNHCFNFEPHLDQLDRSKADYIDVVKMPVIFNDAYKMHARIYYTAESLGKLDVIHNEAFRAIHLDRKMLMEENEIYDLFQKHGVTQKEFQSRFRSFTVESKINRAQRLTRKYKIRSTPSMIVNGKYIANGPATRTFEDMIGVSKQLAEMEYQLLGQIGN
;
A
#
# COMPACT_ATOMS: atom_id res chain seq x y z
N MET A 1 -54.81 59.02 17.88
CA MET A 1 -53.64 58.75 17.09
C MET A 1 -52.84 57.68 17.76
N VAL A 2 -52.86 56.42 17.26
CA VAL A 2 -52.15 55.32 17.86
C VAL A 2 -50.99 54.97 16.90
N ALA A 3 -49.79 55.24 17.30
CA ALA A 3 -48.59 54.91 16.54
C ALA A 3 -48.29 53.42 16.67
N LYS A 4 -48.30 52.68 15.54
CA LYS A 4 -47.88 51.29 15.46
C LYS A 4 -46.36 51.26 15.21
N THR A 5 -45.63 50.82 16.23
CA THR A 5 -44.20 50.54 16.12
C THR A 5 -43.99 49.20 15.43
N LEU A 6 -43.39 49.19 14.24
CA LEU A 6 -42.99 47.98 13.48
C LEU A 6 -41.62 47.56 13.96
N THR A 7 -41.54 46.44 14.66
CA THR A 7 -40.25 45.83 15.07
C THR A 7 -39.76 44.95 13.91
N LEU A 8 -38.67 45.38 13.27
CA LEU A 8 -37.95 44.57 12.27
C LEU A 8 -37.11 43.50 12.99
N ILE A 9 -37.52 42.25 12.84
CA ILE A 9 -36.71 41.09 13.27
C ILE A 9 -35.72 40.78 12.17
N SER A 10 -34.46 41.14 12.38
CA SER A 10 -33.34 40.80 11.48
C SER A 10 -32.97 39.32 11.74
N ILE A 11 -33.35 38.44 10.83
CA ILE A 11 -32.93 37.02 10.86
C ILE A 11 -31.52 36.95 10.30
N LEU A 12 -30.57 36.78 11.22
CA LEU A 12 -29.16 36.53 10.88
C LEU A 12 -29.05 35.07 10.37
N PHE A 13 -29.01 34.88 9.06
CA PHE A 13 -28.66 33.60 8.46
C PHE A 13 -27.16 33.31 8.73
N LEU A 14 -26.89 32.47 9.74
CA LEU A 14 -25.58 31.83 9.84
C LEU A 14 -25.42 30.86 8.64
N THR A 15 -24.76 31.28 7.60
CA THR A 15 -24.26 30.38 6.57
C THR A 15 -23.15 29.57 7.21
N ILE A 16 -23.46 28.33 7.63
CA ILE A 16 -22.45 27.31 7.91
C ILE A 16 -21.77 27.07 6.58
N GLY A 17 -20.61 27.66 6.41
CA GLY A 17 -19.74 27.38 5.28
C GLY A 17 -19.34 25.92 5.35
N PHE A 18 -19.99 25.06 4.56
CA PHE A 18 -19.39 23.80 4.18
C PHE A 18 -18.13 24.18 3.43
N THR A 19 -16.97 23.94 4.03
CA THR A 19 -15.73 23.86 3.26
C THR A 19 -15.92 22.68 2.34
N ASP A 20 -16.20 22.95 1.05
CA ASP A 20 -16.03 21.95 0.02
C ASP A 20 -14.57 21.50 0.09
N ASP A 21 -14.32 20.39 0.77
CA ASP A 21 -13.04 19.66 0.68
C ASP A 21 -12.89 19.25 -0.78
N HIS A 22 -12.19 20.10 -1.53
CA HIS A 22 -12.01 19.88 -2.96
C HIS A 22 -10.98 18.77 -3.18
N TRP A 23 -11.46 17.53 -3.17
CA TRP A 23 -10.66 16.37 -3.49
C TRP A 23 -10.14 16.48 -4.94
N VAL A 24 -8.81 16.51 -5.09
CA VAL A 24 -8.14 16.69 -6.39
C VAL A 24 -8.28 15.45 -7.26
N TYR A 25 -8.32 14.26 -6.63
CA TYR A 25 -8.39 12.98 -7.34
C TYR A 25 -9.80 12.38 -7.31
N GLU A 26 -10.27 11.93 -8.47
CA GLU A 26 -11.64 11.52 -8.74
C GLU A 26 -11.76 10.02 -9.02
N GLU A 27 -12.85 9.39 -8.56
CA GLU A 27 -13.17 8.01 -8.90
C GLU A 27 -13.39 7.84 -10.41
N GLY A 28 -12.93 6.72 -10.97
CA GLY A 28 -13.01 6.41 -12.40
C GLY A 28 -11.92 7.07 -13.23
N ARG A 29 -11.38 8.21 -12.78
CA ARG A 29 -10.32 8.96 -13.46
C ARG A 29 -8.93 8.66 -12.85
N HIS A 30 -8.79 8.71 -11.54
CA HIS A 30 -7.52 8.55 -10.85
C HIS A 30 -7.46 7.23 -10.06
N TYR A 31 -8.58 6.78 -9.53
CA TYR A 31 -8.69 5.55 -8.77
C TYR A 31 -9.99 4.81 -9.07
N LYS A 32 -10.09 3.57 -8.60
CA LYS A 32 -11.30 2.76 -8.67
C LYS A 32 -11.61 2.16 -7.31
N LYS A 33 -12.89 2.04 -6.98
CA LYS A 33 -13.34 1.23 -5.85
C LYS A 33 -13.21 -0.26 -6.21
N LEU A 34 -12.62 -1.02 -5.29
CA LEU A 34 -12.63 -2.47 -5.32
C LEU A 34 -13.97 -2.91 -4.72
N GLY A 35 -14.79 -3.65 -5.48
CA GLY A 35 -16.02 -4.21 -4.90
C GLY A 35 -15.69 -5.01 -3.64
N LEU A 36 -16.66 -5.35 -2.80
CA LEU A 36 -16.57 -6.08 -1.50
C LEU A 36 -15.12 -6.28 -1.01
N ALA A 37 -14.55 -5.23 -0.47
CA ALA A 37 -13.25 -5.29 0.17
C ALA A 37 -13.35 -6.24 1.38
N GLU A 38 -12.34 -7.09 1.60
CA GLU A 38 -12.05 -7.52 2.95
C GLU A 38 -11.87 -6.24 3.75
N GLN A 39 -12.62 -6.08 4.82
CA GLN A 39 -12.24 -5.12 5.80
C GLN A 39 -10.81 -5.50 6.18
N VAL A 40 -9.83 -4.72 5.70
CA VAL A 40 -8.53 -4.72 6.33
C VAL A 40 -8.88 -4.47 7.78
N VAL A 41 -8.53 -5.39 8.67
CA VAL A 41 -8.70 -5.15 10.10
C VAL A 41 -7.78 -3.98 10.39
N VAL A 42 -8.38 -2.78 10.36
CA VAL A 42 -7.68 -1.55 10.70
C VAL A 42 -7.28 -1.73 12.15
N LYS A 43 -6.02 -1.97 12.37
CA LYS A 43 -5.47 -2.07 13.70
C LYS A 43 -5.30 -0.64 14.19
N ASP A 44 -5.96 -0.30 15.28
CA ASP A 44 -5.77 0.97 15.98
C ASP A 44 -6.08 2.25 15.16
N ASP A 45 -7.20 2.29 14.41
CA ASP A 45 -7.67 3.44 13.60
C ASP A 45 -6.65 3.94 12.54
N ARG A 46 -5.76 3.04 12.08
CA ARG A 46 -4.77 3.35 11.05
C ARG A 46 -5.25 2.89 9.68
N ILE A 47 -4.88 3.64 8.66
CA ILE A 47 -5.23 3.36 7.27
C ILE A 47 -4.05 2.71 6.55
N GLU A 48 -4.24 1.49 6.06
CA GLU A 48 -3.23 0.78 5.28
C GLU A 48 -3.14 1.36 3.86
N ILE A 49 -1.93 1.74 3.45
CA ILE A 49 -1.54 1.93 2.06
C ILE A 49 -0.66 0.75 1.67
N LEU A 50 -1.21 -0.18 0.90
CA LEU A 50 -0.53 -1.40 0.48
C LEU A 50 0.05 -1.23 -0.93
N GLU A 51 1.38 -1.28 -1.05
CA GLU A 51 2.03 -1.48 -2.34
C GLU A 51 2.01 -2.95 -2.74
N VAL A 52 1.54 -3.23 -3.95
CA VAL A 52 1.67 -4.54 -4.58
C VAL A 52 2.77 -4.48 -5.63
N PHE A 53 3.87 -5.19 -5.39
CA PHE A 53 5.10 -5.11 -6.17
C PHE A 53 5.54 -6.47 -6.74
N ALA A 54 6.53 -6.44 -7.63
CA ALA A 54 7.28 -7.63 -8.07
C ALA A 54 8.76 -7.30 -8.13
N TYR A 55 9.63 -8.18 -7.63
CA TYR A 55 11.08 -7.99 -7.76
C TYR A 55 11.55 -7.92 -9.22
N SER A 56 10.91 -8.62 -10.13
CA SER A 56 11.20 -8.57 -11.57
C SER A 56 10.70 -7.30 -12.28
N CYS A 57 9.98 -6.44 -11.61
CA CYS A 57 9.37 -5.24 -12.19
C CYS A 57 10.31 -4.03 -12.07
N ASN A 58 10.82 -3.53 -13.21
CA ASN A 58 11.67 -2.35 -13.23
C ASN A 58 10.98 -1.08 -12.70
N HIS A 59 9.67 -0.92 -12.96
CA HIS A 59 8.91 0.20 -12.41
C HIS A 59 8.80 0.13 -10.89
N CYS A 60 8.68 -1.08 -10.30
CA CYS A 60 8.70 -1.24 -8.84
C CYS A 60 10.07 -0.85 -8.27
N PHE A 61 11.16 -1.31 -8.89
CA PHE A 61 12.52 -0.91 -8.48
C PHE A 61 12.70 0.61 -8.48
N ASN A 62 12.20 1.29 -9.51
CA ASN A 62 12.27 2.76 -9.61
C ASN A 62 11.28 3.47 -8.66
N PHE A 63 10.25 2.77 -8.17
CA PHE A 63 9.26 3.32 -7.26
C PHE A 63 9.71 3.30 -5.80
N GLU A 64 10.66 2.44 -5.42
CA GLU A 64 11.16 2.30 -4.05
C GLU A 64 11.55 3.64 -3.38
N PRO A 65 12.31 4.55 -4.01
CA PRO A 65 12.63 5.84 -3.38
C PRO A 65 11.40 6.70 -3.05
N HIS A 66 10.35 6.62 -3.86
CA HIS A 66 9.09 7.35 -3.63
C HIS A 66 8.31 6.77 -2.45
N LEU A 67 8.31 5.44 -2.30
CA LEU A 67 7.70 4.76 -1.15
C LEU A 67 8.46 5.05 0.14
N ASP A 68 9.78 5.05 0.10
CA ASP A 68 10.61 5.42 1.24
C ASP A 68 10.34 6.86 1.68
N GLN A 69 10.14 7.77 0.72
CA GLN A 69 9.76 9.15 1.02
C GLN A 69 8.37 9.23 1.62
N LEU A 70 7.41 8.48 1.08
CA LEU A 70 6.06 8.39 1.63
C LEU A 70 6.11 7.88 3.08
N ASP A 71 6.82 6.79 3.34
CA ASP A 71 6.90 6.17 4.66
C ASP A 71 7.53 7.10 5.71
N ARG A 72 8.55 7.87 5.32
CA ARG A 72 9.17 8.88 6.21
C ARG A 72 8.30 10.12 6.47
N SER A 73 7.40 10.45 5.54
CA SER A 73 6.60 11.70 5.58
C SER A 73 5.10 11.46 5.77
N LYS A 74 4.69 10.22 6.00
CA LYS A 74 3.28 9.85 6.20
C LYS A 74 2.71 10.45 7.47
N ALA A 75 1.40 10.68 7.48
CA ALA A 75 0.67 11.00 8.70
C ALA A 75 0.64 9.80 9.66
N ASP A 76 0.51 10.07 10.97
CA ASP A 76 0.57 9.04 12.02
C ASP A 76 -0.52 7.96 11.86
N TYR A 77 -1.64 8.29 11.24
CA TYR A 77 -2.72 7.34 10.98
C TYR A 77 -2.49 6.45 9.74
N ILE A 78 -1.37 6.58 9.02
CA ILE A 78 -1.07 5.79 7.82
C ILE A 78 -0.05 4.71 8.13
N ASP A 79 -0.34 3.48 7.68
CA ASP A 79 0.61 2.37 7.60
C ASP A 79 0.95 2.07 6.14
N VAL A 80 2.24 2.19 5.79
CA VAL A 80 2.73 1.78 4.46
C VAL A 80 3.22 0.35 4.53
N VAL A 81 2.59 -0.52 3.74
CA VAL A 81 2.86 -1.97 3.73
C VAL A 81 3.17 -2.43 2.31
N LYS A 82 4.04 -3.42 2.16
CA LYS A 82 4.38 -4.01 0.86
C LYS A 82 3.90 -5.46 0.78
N MET A 83 3.47 -5.87 -0.42
CA MET A 83 3.07 -7.24 -0.71
C MET A 83 3.60 -7.66 -2.07
N PRO A 84 4.39 -8.74 -2.15
CA PRO A 84 4.79 -9.30 -3.44
C PRO A 84 3.57 -9.88 -4.18
N VAL A 85 3.41 -9.52 -5.44
CA VAL A 85 2.34 -10.06 -6.30
C VAL A 85 2.61 -11.51 -6.66
N ILE A 86 1.55 -12.31 -6.82
CA ILE A 86 1.65 -13.70 -7.27
C ILE A 86 0.79 -13.91 -8.51
N PHE A 87 1.38 -13.74 -9.69
CA PHE A 87 0.70 -14.02 -10.96
C PHE A 87 0.81 -15.49 -11.37
N ASN A 88 1.95 -16.13 -11.06
CA ASN A 88 2.24 -17.54 -11.34
C ASN A 88 3.29 -18.09 -10.36
N ASP A 89 3.77 -19.31 -10.56
CA ASP A 89 4.69 -19.98 -9.63
C ASP A 89 6.08 -19.31 -9.55
N ALA A 90 6.55 -18.66 -10.63
CA ALA A 90 7.81 -17.91 -10.59
C ALA A 90 7.75 -16.76 -9.56
N TYR A 91 6.60 -16.07 -9.47
CA TYR A 91 6.43 -15.01 -8.47
C TYR A 91 6.38 -15.53 -7.03
N LYS A 92 6.03 -16.80 -6.81
CA LYS A 92 6.07 -17.41 -5.47
C LYS A 92 7.49 -17.50 -4.93
N MET A 93 8.49 -17.76 -5.79
CA MET A 93 9.89 -17.79 -5.36
C MET A 93 10.35 -16.40 -4.89
N HIS A 94 10.04 -15.37 -5.64
CA HIS A 94 10.32 -14.00 -5.24
C HIS A 94 9.56 -13.57 -3.97
N ALA A 95 8.29 -13.95 -3.85
CA ALA A 95 7.54 -13.71 -2.62
C ALA A 95 8.14 -14.42 -1.40
N ARG A 96 8.72 -15.60 -1.61
CA ARG A 96 9.41 -16.35 -0.56
C ARG A 96 10.65 -15.60 -0.07
N ILE A 97 11.39 -14.92 -0.95
CA ILE A 97 12.51 -14.04 -0.54
C ILE A 97 11.99 -12.99 0.45
N TYR A 98 10.95 -12.25 0.07
CA TYR A 98 10.36 -11.18 0.86
C TYR A 98 9.92 -11.67 2.25
N TYR A 99 9.09 -12.71 2.30
CA TYR A 99 8.54 -13.20 3.56
C TYR A 99 9.57 -13.94 4.44
N THR A 100 10.61 -14.51 3.84
CA THR A 100 11.73 -15.06 4.61
C THR A 100 12.53 -13.95 5.27
N ALA A 101 12.84 -12.87 4.52
CA ALA A 101 13.52 -11.69 5.05
C ALA A 101 12.73 -11.04 6.19
N GLU A 102 11.42 -10.89 6.01
CA GLU A 102 10.52 -10.39 7.05
C GLU A 102 10.54 -11.28 8.31
N SER A 103 10.46 -12.60 8.15
CA SER A 103 10.47 -13.55 9.27
C SER A 103 11.78 -13.61 10.03
N LEU A 104 12.87 -13.14 9.42
CA LEU A 104 14.22 -13.05 10.01
C LEU A 104 14.54 -11.64 10.54
N GLY A 105 13.61 -10.66 10.40
CA GLY A 105 13.88 -9.27 10.76
C GLY A 105 14.97 -8.62 9.90
N LYS A 106 15.10 -9.06 8.64
CA LYS A 106 16.12 -8.60 7.69
C LYS A 106 15.50 -7.94 6.45
N LEU A 107 14.20 -7.57 6.53
CA LEU A 107 13.47 -7.09 5.37
C LEU A 107 14.12 -5.84 4.76
N ASP A 108 14.48 -4.86 5.57
CA ASP A 108 15.00 -3.56 5.11
C ASP A 108 16.24 -3.70 4.22
N VAL A 109 17.13 -4.64 4.56
CA VAL A 109 18.36 -4.86 3.79
C VAL A 109 18.16 -5.83 2.64
N ILE A 110 17.46 -6.95 2.87
CA ILE A 110 17.28 -8.00 1.85
C ILE A 110 16.37 -7.54 0.72
N HIS A 111 15.35 -6.73 1.01
CA HIS A 111 14.43 -6.21 0.00
C HIS A 111 15.19 -5.37 -1.05
N ASN A 112 15.98 -4.43 -0.60
CA ASN A 112 16.79 -3.59 -1.47
C ASN A 112 17.85 -4.41 -2.25
N GLU A 113 18.50 -5.37 -1.58
CA GLU A 113 19.49 -6.23 -2.24
C GLU A 113 18.86 -7.15 -3.28
N ALA A 114 17.65 -7.67 -3.06
CA ALA A 114 16.93 -8.48 -4.04
C ALA A 114 16.61 -7.69 -5.31
N PHE A 115 16.12 -6.45 -5.17
CA PHE A 115 15.93 -5.57 -6.32
C PHE A 115 17.25 -5.29 -7.07
N ARG A 116 18.32 -4.94 -6.34
CA ARG A 116 19.63 -4.67 -6.94
C ARG A 116 20.19 -5.90 -7.66
N ALA A 117 20.11 -7.08 -7.03
CA ALA A 117 20.58 -8.33 -7.63
C ALA A 117 19.88 -8.62 -8.97
N ILE A 118 18.57 -8.38 -9.05
CA ILE A 118 17.80 -8.63 -10.28
C ILE A 118 18.08 -7.54 -11.33
N HIS A 119 17.99 -6.24 -10.96
CA HIS A 119 18.02 -5.16 -11.95
C HIS A 119 19.41 -4.68 -12.32
N LEU A 120 20.38 -4.78 -11.40
CA LEU A 120 21.76 -4.32 -11.64
C LEU A 120 22.71 -5.50 -11.93
N ASP A 121 22.63 -6.57 -11.13
CA ASP A 121 23.52 -7.73 -11.26
C ASP A 121 22.96 -8.81 -12.21
N ARG A 122 21.73 -8.63 -12.74
CA ARG A 122 21.03 -9.53 -13.66
C ARG A 122 20.86 -10.96 -13.16
N LYS A 123 20.75 -11.14 -11.85
CA LYS A 123 20.44 -12.40 -11.21
C LYS A 123 18.94 -12.67 -11.28
N MET A 124 18.56 -13.93 -11.46
CA MET A 124 17.15 -14.29 -11.53
C MET A 124 16.52 -14.56 -10.16
N LEU A 125 17.32 -14.95 -9.17
CA LEU A 125 16.91 -15.33 -7.81
C LEU A 125 15.79 -16.39 -7.82
N MET A 126 15.95 -17.40 -8.67
CA MET A 126 14.99 -18.49 -8.84
C MET A 126 15.43 -19.77 -8.13
N GLU A 127 16.71 -19.91 -7.86
CA GLU A 127 17.29 -21.07 -7.19
C GLU A 127 17.56 -20.78 -5.72
N GLU A 128 17.24 -21.76 -4.84
CA GLU A 128 17.36 -21.60 -3.38
C GLU A 128 18.78 -21.23 -2.96
N ASN A 129 19.82 -21.81 -3.60
CA ASN A 129 21.20 -21.50 -3.28
C ASN A 129 21.56 -20.04 -3.65
N GLU A 130 21.12 -19.57 -4.83
CA GLU A 130 21.32 -18.19 -5.27
C GLU A 130 20.64 -17.19 -4.30
N ILE A 131 19.46 -17.56 -3.80
CA ILE A 131 18.74 -16.78 -2.80
C ILE A 131 19.48 -16.83 -1.44
N TYR A 132 19.95 -18.00 -1.02
CA TYR A 132 20.70 -18.12 0.23
C TYR A 132 21.98 -17.26 0.23
N ASP A 133 22.69 -17.18 -0.89
CA ASP A 133 23.89 -16.32 -1.03
C ASP A 133 23.56 -14.85 -0.73
N LEU A 134 22.35 -14.39 -1.06
CA LEU A 134 21.89 -13.05 -0.71
C LEU A 134 21.74 -12.89 0.81
N PHE A 135 21.12 -13.84 1.48
CA PHE A 135 20.91 -13.81 2.92
C PHE A 135 22.22 -13.97 3.71
N GLN A 136 23.12 -14.84 3.25
CA GLN A 136 24.40 -15.09 3.89
C GLN A 136 25.27 -13.83 4.02
N LYS A 137 25.25 -12.95 3.02
CA LYS A 137 25.94 -11.65 3.05
C LYS A 137 25.50 -10.76 4.23
N HIS A 138 24.29 -10.98 4.75
CA HIS A 138 23.72 -10.23 5.86
C HIS A 138 23.69 -11.02 7.18
N GLY A 139 24.58 -12.03 7.30
CA GLY A 139 24.82 -12.77 8.52
C GLY A 139 23.77 -13.84 8.85
N VAL A 140 22.94 -14.23 7.88
CA VAL A 140 21.98 -15.33 8.09
C VAL A 140 22.68 -16.66 7.83
N THR A 141 22.65 -17.54 8.81
CA THR A 141 23.21 -18.90 8.68
C THR A 141 22.31 -19.77 7.79
N GLN A 142 22.91 -20.80 7.17
CA GLN A 142 22.16 -21.74 6.35
C GLN A 142 21.00 -22.41 7.12
N LYS A 143 21.23 -22.76 8.38
CA LYS A 143 20.21 -23.36 9.25
C LYS A 143 19.02 -22.41 9.48
N GLU A 144 19.29 -21.15 9.80
CA GLU A 144 18.24 -20.13 9.98
C GLU A 144 17.45 -19.91 8.68
N PHE A 145 18.18 -19.73 7.57
CA PHE A 145 17.56 -19.57 6.26
C PHE A 145 16.62 -20.72 5.92
N GLN A 146 17.11 -21.96 5.94
CA GLN A 146 16.31 -23.15 5.59
C GLN A 146 15.10 -23.31 6.50
N SER A 147 15.28 -23.05 7.81
CA SER A 147 14.18 -23.12 8.78
C SER A 147 13.05 -22.13 8.47
N ARG A 148 13.38 -20.93 7.99
CA ARG A 148 12.38 -19.89 7.66
C ARG A 148 11.86 -20.00 6.24
N PHE A 149 12.75 -20.23 5.27
CA PHE A 149 12.43 -20.29 3.85
C PHE A 149 11.34 -21.31 3.52
N ARG A 150 11.32 -22.43 4.23
CA ARG A 150 10.33 -23.52 4.06
C ARG A 150 9.29 -23.58 5.18
N SER A 151 9.21 -22.53 6.03
CA SER A 151 8.29 -22.52 7.16
C SER A 151 6.84 -22.39 6.74
N PHE A 152 5.94 -22.95 7.56
CA PHE A 152 4.49 -22.77 7.39
C PHE A 152 4.09 -21.28 7.40
N THR A 153 4.75 -20.45 8.20
CA THR A 153 4.49 -19.01 8.28
C THR A 153 4.74 -18.32 6.94
N VAL A 154 5.88 -18.60 6.30
CA VAL A 154 6.23 -18.04 4.98
C VAL A 154 5.23 -18.54 3.92
N GLU A 155 4.92 -19.84 3.92
CA GLU A 155 3.96 -20.42 2.98
C GLU A 155 2.55 -19.80 3.14
N SER A 156 2.11 -19.63 4.38
CA SER A 156 0.81 -19.01 4.67
C SER A 156 0.73 -17.57 4.15
N LYS A 157 1.81 -16.78 4.29
CA LYS A 157 1.89 -15.40 3.76
C LYS A 157 1.89 -15.38 2.23
N ILE A 158 2.62 -16.29 1.57
CA ILE A 158 2.59 -16.45 0.10
C ILE A 158 1.15 -16.76 -0.37
N ASN A 159 0.49 -17.71 0.27
CA ASN A 159 -0.89 -18.07 -0.06
C ASN A 159 -1.86 -16.89 0.17
N ARG A 160 -1.67 -16.12 1.24
CA ARG A 160 -2.43 -14.87 1.46
C ARG A 160 -2.19 -13.86 0.34
N ALA A 161 -0.94 -13.60 -0.04
CA ALA A 161 -0.60 -12.70 -1.14
C ALA A 161 -1.24 -13.15 -2.47
N GLN A 162 -1.23 -14.46 -2.76
CA GLN A 162 -1.87 -15.01 -3.95
C GLN A 162 -3.40 -14.79 -3.94
N ARG A 163 -4.07 -14.98 -2.80
CA ARG A 163 -5.50 -14.69 -2.66
C ARG A 163 -5.79 -13.19 -2.87
N LEU A 164 -5.01 -12.31 -2.25
CA LEU A 164 -5.17 -10.87 -2.36
C LEU A 164 -4.89 -10.36 -3.79
N THR A 165 -3.86 -10.89 -4.46
CA THR A 165 -3.59 -10.59 -5.89
C THR A 165 -4.84 -10.82 -6.75
N ARG A 166 -5.52 -11.96 -6.56
CA ARG A 166 -6.76 -12.28 -7.29
C ARG A 166 -7.93 -11.43 -6.85
N LYS A 167 -8.10 -11.24 -5.53
CA LYS A 167 -9.20 -10.50 -4.94
C LYS A 167 -9.20 -9.03 -5.37
N TYR A 168 -8.06 -8.37 -5.31
CA TYR A 168 -7.90 -7.00 -5.78
C TYR A 168 -7.80 -6.89 -7.30
N LYS A 169 -7.89 -8.02 -8.02
CA LYS A 169 -7.80 -8.07 -9.49
C LYS A 169 -6.55 -7.37 -10.01
N ILE A 170 -5.42 -7.54 -9.31
CA ILE A 170 -4.14 -6.94 -9.68
C ILE A 170 -3.71 -7.50 -11.03
N ARG A 171 -3.40 -6.62 -11.99
CA ARG A 171 -2.98 -6.97 -13.35
C ARG A 171 -1.61 -6.42 -13.73
N SER A 172 -1.11 -5.47 -12.96
CA SER A 172 0.17 -4.80 -13.18
C SER A 172 0.80 -4.39 -11.84
N THR A 173 2.11 -4.15 -11.87
CA THR A 173 2.88 -3.61 -10.75
C THR A 173 3.71 -2.42 -11.20
N PRO A 174 3.99 -1.44 -10.32
CA PRO A 174 3.43 -1.33 -8.98
C PRO A 174 1.93 -1.05 -9.00
N SER A 175 1.20 -1.40 -7.93
CA SER A 175 -0.19 -1.02 -7.70
C SER A 175 -0.34 -0.62 -6.24
N MET A 176 -1.06 0.47 -5.97
CA MET A 176 -1.34 0.94 -4.62
C MET A 176 -2.79 0.64 -4.25
N ILE A 177 -2.98 -0.06 -3.14
CA ILE A 177 -4.29 -0.37 -2.56
C ILE A 177 -4.45 0.41 -1.28
N VAL A 178 -5.54 1.15 -1.12
CA VAL A 178 -5.80 1.92 0.10
C VAL A 178 -6.96 1.29 0.85
N ASN A 179 -6.71 0.99 2.12
CA ASN A 179 -7.66 0.40 3.07
C ASN A 179 -8.41 -0.82 2.52
N GLY A 180 -7.78 -1.60 1.62
CA GLY A 180 -8.40 -2.72 0.92
C GLY A 180 -9.62 -2.36 0.06
N LYS A 181 -9.96 -1.07 -0.09
CA LYS A 181 -11.18 -0.57 -0.73
C LYS A 181 -10.93 0.08 -2.10
N TYR A 182 -9.76 0.66 -2.30
CA TYR A 182 -9.47 1.45 -3.49
C TYR A 182 -8.17 0.99 -4.15
N ILE A 183 -8.09 1.13 -5.47
CA ILE A 183 -6.86 0.95 -6.24
C ILE A 183 -6.52 2.25 -6.98
N ALA A 184 -5.33 2.80 -6.73
CA ALA A 184 -4.81 4.02 -7.33
C ALA A 184 -4.16 3.73 -8.70
N ASN A 185 -4.97 3.40 -9.72
CA ASN A 185 -4.52 3.06 -11.07
C ASN A 185 -5.48 3.54 -12.15
N GLY A 186 -6.13 4.68 -11.94
CA GLY A 186 -7.00 5.26 -12.95
C GLY A 186 -6.24 5.74 -14.19
N PRO A 187 -6.92 6.00 -15.32
CA PRO A 187 -6.27 6.40 -16.57
C PRO A 187 -5.51 7.72 -16.49
N ALA A 188 -5.79 8.57 -15.50
CA ALA A 188 -5.08 9.82 -15.26
C ALA A 188 -3.92 9.70 -14.24
N THR A 189 -3.77 8.56 -13.56
CA THR A 189 -2.65 8.25 -12.66
C THR A 189 -1.48 7.74 -13.48
N ARG A 190 -0.60 8.66 -13.92
CA ARG A 190 0.45 8.37 -14.90
C ARG A 190 1.86 8.35 -14.33
N THR A 191 2.07 9.05 -13.21
CA THR A 191 3.38 9.16 -12.55
C THR A 191 3.37 8.48 -11.19
N PHE A 192 4.54 8.30 -10.60
CA PHE A 192 4.67 7.80 -9.23
C PHE A 192 4.12 8.80 -8.22
N GLU A 193 4.29 10.09 -8.49
CA GLU A 193 3.76 11.20 -7.69
C GLU A 193 2.23 11.17 -7.70
N ASP A 194 1.61 10.92 -8.86
CA ASP A 194 0.15 10.74 -8.95
C ASP A 194 -0.32 9.56 -8.08
N MET A 195 0.37 8.41 -8.17
CA MET A 195 0.03 7.23 -7.36
C MET A 195 0.10 7.53 -5.85
N ILE A 196 1.16 8.21 -5.42
CA ILE A 196 1.34 8.63 -4.02
C ILE A 196 0.26 9.63 -3.62
N GLY A 197 0.02 10.66 -4.43
CA GLY A 197 -0.98 11.69 -4.16
C GLY A 197 -2.39 11.13 -4.03
N VAL A 198 -2.79 10.26 -4.97
CA VAL A 198 -4.07 9.53 -4.92
C VAL A 198 -4.17 8.70 -3.65
N SER A 199 -3.11 7.95 -3.30
CA SER A 199 -3.12 7.08 -2.12
C SER A 199 -3.23 7.86 -0.81
N LYS A 200 -2.54 9.01 -0.72
CA LYS A 200 -2.62 9.90 0.45
C LYS A 200 -4.03 10.50 0.60
N GLN A 201 -4.61 11.01 -0.49
CA GLN A 201 -5.98 11.54 -0.45
C GLN A 201 -6.99 10.49 -0.03
N LEU A 202 -6.90 9.27 -0.58
CA LEU A 202 -7.80 8.17 -0.22
C LEU A 202 -7.62 7.74 1.24
N ALA A 203 -6.38 7.74 1.75
CA ALA A 203 -6.13 7.44 3.15
C ALA A 203 -6.74 8.50 4.09
N GLU A 204 -6.64 9.78 3.73
CA GLU A 204 -7.26 10.87 4.47
C GLU A 204 -8.78 10.77 4.47
N MET A 205 -9.41 10.51 3.30
CA MET A 205 -10.86 10.29 3.20
C MET A 205 -11.32 9.15 4.12
N GLU A 206 -10.62 8.03 4.13
CA GLU A 206 -10.95 6.89 4.99
C GLU A 206 -10.78 7.23 6.48
N TYR A 207 -9.74 7.97 6.84
CA TYR A 207 -9.51 8.39 8.20
C TYR A 207 -10.59 9.35 8.72
N GLN A 208 -11.01 10.32 7.90
CA GLN A 208 -12.11 11.23 8.23
C GLN A 208 -13.44 10.48 8.43
N LEU A 209 -13.71 9.46 7.59
CA LEU A 209 -14.89 8.61 7.74
C LEU A 209 -14.91 7.83 9.07
N LEU A 210 -13.73 7.33 9.52
CA LEU A 210 -13.62 6.65 10.82
C LEU A 210 -13.94 7.59 11.98
N GLY A 211 -13.44 8.84 11.94
CA GLY A 211 -13.73 9.85 12.95
C GLY A 211 -15.22 10.26 13.03
N GLN A 212 -15.97 10.15 11.91
CA GLN A 212 -17.40 10.43 11.88
C GLN A 212 -18.27 9.29 12.42
N ILE A 213 -17.78 8.05 12.40
CA ILE A 213 -18.50 6.87 12.90
C ILE A 213 -18.31 6.70 14.42
N GLY A 214 -17.22 7.25 14.97
CA GLY A 214 -16.87 7.14 16.39
C GLY A 214 -17.49 8.20 17.31
N ASN A 215 -18.25 9.14 16.76
CA ASN A 215 -19.03 10.16 17.48
C ASN A 215 -20.53 9.87 17.35
#